data_5920cb968e0da5c4b3218e3b9c9029f4
#
_entry.id   5920cb968e0da5c4b3218e3b9c9029f4
#
_cell.length_a   1.000
_cell.length_b   1.000
_cell.length_c   1.000
_cell.angle_alpha   90.00
_cell.angle_beta   90.00
_cell.angle_gamma   90.00
#
_symmetry.space_group_name_H-M   'P 1'
#
loop_
_entity.id
_entity.type
_entity.pdbx_description
1 polymer ?
#
loop_
_entity_poly.entity_id
_entity_poly.type
_entity_poly.pdbx_seq_one_letter_code
_entity_poly.pdbx_strand_id
1 'polypeptide(L)'
;MKKIFFLLFVALLGNWASAQITDYSVFDKKFNFYVANDLGRNGYYDQKPIAELMGVMAENGTDPEFVLATGDVHHFEGVRSVNDPLWMTNYELIYSHPELMIDWFPLLGNHEYRGNTQAVLDYSNISRRWTMPARYYTKVFEDKGMTIRVVWVDTAPMIDKYRNEKETYPDACQQDYKQQLAWIDSVLTAAKEDWVIVAGHPPIYAETPKDGSERRDMQSRLDPILRRHNVDMYICGHIHNFQHVRVPGSNIDYITNTSGSLSRKVNPIEGTVFCSPEPGFSIVSADKKTLELRMIDKQGNVLHTVTRSK
;
A
#
# COMPACT_ATOMS: atom_id res chain seq x y z
N MET A 1 -39.26 -29.30 31.99
CA MET A 1 -38.70 -29.59 30.65
C MET A 1 -38.26 -28.27 30.03
N LYS A 2 -36.96 -27.95 30.05
CA LYS A 2 -36.40 -26.74 29.44
C LYS A 2 -36.05 -27.08 28.00
N LYS A 3 -36.69 -26.41 27.03
CA LYS A 3 -36.34 -26.54 25.62
C LYS A 3 -35.13 -25.65 25.37
N ILE A 4 -33.99 -26.24 25.02
CA ILE A 4 -32.77 -25.58 24.55
C ILE A 4 -32.97 -25.37 23.07
N PHE A 5 -33.05 -24.09 22.63
CA PHE A 5 -33.00 -23.71 21.25
C PHE A 5 -31.51 -23.61 20.82
N PHE A 6 -31.11 -24.56 19.98
CA PHE A 6 -29.83 -24.47 19.27
C PHE A 6 -30.02 -23.52 18.06
N LEU A 7 -29.45 -22.32 18.14
CA LEU A 7 -29.31 -21.49 16.95
C LEU A 7 -28.14 -22.02 16.12
N LEU A 8 -28.47 -22.64 14.98
CA LEU A 8 -27.48 -22.99 13.97
C LEU A 8 -27.04 -21.69 13.28
N PHE A 9 -25.82 -21.20 13.58
CA PHE A 9 -25.17 -20.20 12.81
C PHE A 9 -24.61 -20.89 11.54
N VAL A 10 -25.32 -20.79 10.43
CA VAL A 10 -24.81 -21.16 9.11
C VAL A 10 -23.90 -20.03 8.66
N ALA A 11 -22.60 -20.20 8.87
CA ALA A 11 -21.59 -19.36 8.22
C ALA A 11 -21.68 -19.63 6.71
N LEU A 12 -22.28 -18.73 5.97
CA LEU A 12 -22.15 -18.65 4.52
C LEU A 12 -20.70 -18.28 4.21
N LEU A 13 -19.84 -19.28 4.10
CA LEU A 13 -18.56 -19.15 3.43
C LEU A 13 -18.87 -18.93 1.95
N GLY A 14 -18.97 -17.67 1.55
CA GLY A 14 -19.00 -17.31 0.15
C GLY A 14 -17.71 -17.84 -0.50
N ASN A 15 -17.82 -18.81 -1.39
CA ASN A 15 -16.75 -19.18 -2.29
C ASN A 15 -16.48 -17.95 -3.18
N TRP A 16 -15.49 -17.18 -2.83
CA TRP A 16 -14.96 -16.11 -3.68
C TRP A 16 -14.29 -16.83 -4.87
N ALA A 17 -14.93 -16.85 -6.01
CA ALA A 17 -14.33 -17.35 -7.23
C ALA A 17 -13.26 -16.34 -7.66
N SER A 18 -11.99 -16.64 -7.40
CA SER A 18 -10.87 -15.92 -8.00
C SER A 18 -10.83 -16.26 -9.49
N ALA A 19 -10.66 -15.25 -10.35
CA ALA A 19 -10.55 -15.44 -11.77
C ALA A 19 -9.30 -14.73 -12.31
N GLN A 20 -8.54 -15.43 -13.15
CA GLN A 20 -7.42 -14.82 -13.86
C GLN A 20 -7.94 -13.74 -14.82
N ILE A 21 -7.21 -12.64 -14.93
CA ILE A 21 -7.53 -11.60 -15.91
C ILE A 21 -7.25 -12.17 -17.30
N THR A 22 -8.30 -12.35 -18.09
CA THR A 22 -8.22 -12.82 -19.48
C THR A 22 -8.59 -11.73 -20.47
N ASP A 23 -9.28 -10.68 -20.00
CA ASP A 23 -9.66 -9.51 -20.78
C ASP A 23 -9.02 -8.25 -20.18
N TYR A 24 -7.98 -7.77 -20.84
CA TYR A 24 -7.24 -6.57 -20.42
C TYR A 24 -7.93 -5.27 -20.88
N SER A 25 -8.97 -5.34 -21.71
CA SER A 25 -9.72 -4.15 -22.13
C SER A 25 -10.40 -3.38 -20.97
N VAL A 26 -10.52 -4.02 -19.80
CA VAL A 26 -11.00 -3.38 -18.57
C VAL A 26 -10.09 -2.27 -18.07
N PHE A 27 -8.82 -2.24 -18.52
CA PHE A 27 -7.85 -1.20 -18.23
C PHE A 27 -7.76 -0.11 -19.30
N ASP A 28 -8.33 -0.37 -20.48
CA ASP A 28 -8.30 0.57 -21.60
C ASP A 28 -8.91 1.92 -21.21
N LYS A 29 -8.22 2.99 -21.63
CA LYS A 29 -8.66 4.36 -21.40
C LYS A 29 -8.81 4.79 -19.95
N LYS A 30 -8.35 3.99 -19.00
CA LYS A 30 -8.24 4.33 -17.58
C LYS A 30 -6.81 4.76 -17.26
N PHE A 31 -6.69 5.53 -16.19
CA PHE A 31 -5.40 5.81 -15.57
C PHE A 31 -5.07 4.66 -14.62
N ASN A 32 -4.07 3.87 -14.94
CA ASN A 32 -3.73 2.69 -14.17
C ASN A 32 -2.39 2.87 -13.46
N PHE A 33 -2.25 2.30 -12.27
CA PHE A 33 -0.96 2.19 -11.57
C PHE A 33 -0.94 0.97 -10.66
N TYR A 34 0.26 0.51 -10.35
CA TYR A 34 0.46 -0.62 -9.45
C TYR A 34 0.68 -0.16 -8.02
N VAL A 35 0.28 -1.00 -7.05
CA VAL A 35 0.61 -0.85 -5.63
C VAL A 35 1.39 -2.07 -5.20
N ALA A 36 2.61 -1.85 -4.69
CA ALA A 36 3.50 -2.92 -4.24
C ALA A 36 4.25 -2.51 -2.96
N ASN A 37 4.52 -3.43 -2.07
CA ASN A 37 5.19 -3.16 -0.79
C ASN A 37 5.74 -4.44 -0.16
N ASP A 38 6.52 -4.26 0.91
CA ASP A 38 7.12 -5.37 1.65
C ASP A 38 7.90 -6.31 0.70
N LEU A 39 8.69 -5.70 -0.18
CA LEU A 39 9.23 -6.35 -1.37
C LEU A 39 10.54 -7.08 -1.10
N GLY A 40 11.47 -6.40 -0.44
CA GLY A 40 12.88 -6.76 -0.41
C GLY A 40 13.21 -8.03 0.34
N ARG A 41 13.49 -9.10 -0.40
CA ARG A 41 13.93 -10.39 0.12
C ARG A 41 15.09 -10.98 -0.71
N ASN A 42 15.88 -10.12 -1.37
CA ASN A 42 16.99 -10.54 -2.26
C ASN A 42 16.55 -11.55 -3.34
N GLY A 43 15.33 -11.41 -3.84
CA GLY A 43 14.75 -12.30 -4.84
C GLY A 43 14.26 -13.64 -4.31
N TYR A 44 14.29 -13.87 -2.98
CA TYR A 44 13.74 -15.07 -2.35
C TYR A 44 12.22 -14.99 -2.17
N TYR A 45 11.64 -16.12 -1.78
CA TYR A 45 10.19 -16.34 -1.69
C TYR A 45 9.51 -16.06 -3.03
N ASP A 46 8.37 -15.40 -3.02
CA ASP A 46 7.61 -15.08 -4.23
C ASP A 46 8.02 -13.75 -4.89
N GLN A 47 9.12 -13.09 -4.46
CA GLN A 47 9.50 -11.76 -4.95
C GLN A 47 9.75 -11.75 -6.47
N LYS A 48 10.57 -12.65 -7.01
CA LYS A 48 10.85 -12.73 -8.45
C LYS A 48 9.62 -13.12 -9.28
N PRO A 49 8.87 -14.17 -8.91
CA PRO A 49 7.64 -14.52 -9.63
C PRO A 49 6.62 -13.36 -9.69
N ILE A 50 6.44 -12.62 -8.60
CA ILE A 50 5.52 -11.48 -8.57
C ILE A 50 6.05 -10.33 -9.43
N ALA A 51 7.34 -10.02 -9.36
CA ALA A 51 7.94 -8.99 -10.20
C ALA A 51 7.80 -9.30 -11.70
N GLU A 52 8.02 -10.55 -12.08
CA GLU A 52 7.81 -11.03 -13.46
C GLU A 52 6.34 -10.90 -13.87
N LEU A 53 5.42 -11.33 -12.99
CA LEU A 53 3.98 -11.22 -13.23
C LEU A 53 3.55 -9.75 -13.43
N MET A 54 4.07 -8.82 -12.62
CA MET A 54 3.80 -7.38 -12.78
C MET A 54 4.21 -6.90 -14.18
N GLY A 55 5.40 -7.31 -14.65
CA GLY A 55 5.89 -6.97 -15.99
C GLY A 55 5.05 -7.59 -17.10
N VAL A 56 4.76 -8.87 -17.01
CA VAL A 56 3.93 -9.59 -18.00
C VAL A 56 2.51 -9.02 -18.08
N MET A 57 1.91 -8.64 -16.94
CA MET A 57 0.59 -8.03 -16.94
C MET A 57 0.62 -6.62 -17.55
N ALA A 58 1.70 -5.86 -17.37
CA ALA A 58 1.89 -4.57 -18.00
C ALA A 58 1.99 -4.74 -19.54
N GLU A 59 2.80 -5.67 -20.01
CA GLU A 59 2.93 -6.02 -21.43
C GLU A 59 1.59 -6.46 -22.06
N ASN A 60 0.75 -7.16 -21.30
CA ASN A 60 -0.56 -7.62 -21.77
C ASN A 60 -1.66 -6.55 -21.73
N GLY A 61 -1.41 -5.36 -21.23
CA GLY A 61 -2.34 -4.22 -21.33
C GLY A 61 -2.87 -3.64 -20.03
N THR A 62 -2.23 -3.90 -18.86
CA THR A 62 -2.57 -3.11 -17.66
C THR A 62 -1.99 -1.70 -17.74
N ASP A 63 -0.96 -1.48 -18.56
CA ASP A 63 -0.37 -0.19 -18.92
C ASP A 63 -0.23 0.76 -17.71
N PRO A 64 0.57 0.39 -16.69
CA PRO A 64 0.69 1.19 -15.47
C PRO A 64 1.55 2.44 -15.70
N GLU A 65 1.04 3.60 -15.32
CA GLU A 65 1.78 4.87 -15.39
C GLU A 65 2.92 4.95 -14.38
N PHE A 66 2.76 4.32 -13.22
CA PHE A 66 3.77 4.28 -12.16
C PHE A 66 3.52 3.11 -11.18
N VAL A 67 4.47 2.91 -10.28
CA VAL A 67 4.30 2.02 -9.11
C VAL A 67 4.26 2.85 -7.84
N LEU A 68 3.18 2.73 -7.06
CA LEU A 68 3.05 3.20 -5.69
C LEU A 68 3.71 2.17 -4.76
N ALA A 69 4.91 2.45 -4.26
CA ALA A 69 5.61 1.55 -3.35
C ALA A 69 5.36 1.94 -1.89
N THR A 70 4.48 1.21 -1.20
CA THR A 70 4.03 1.59 0.16
C THR A 70 4.94 1.06 1.28
N GLY A 71 6.26 1.15 1.09
CA GLY A 71 7.30 0.92 2.11
C GLY A 71 7.81 -0.50 2.20
N ASP A 72 8.83 -0.68 3.03
CA ASP A 72 9.54 -1.93 3.27
C ASP A 72 10.05 -2.57 1.96
N VAL A 73 10.66 -1.73 1.11
CA VAL A 73 11.33 -2.19 -0.13
C VAL A 73 12.63 -2.92 0.22
N HIS A 74 13.19 -2.68 1.40
CA HIS A 74 14.46 -3.26 1.85
C HIS A 74 14.36 -3.92 3.23
N HIS A 75 14.10 -5.22 3.29
CA HIS A 75 14.20 -6.00 4.51
C HIS A 75 15.65 -6.51 4.71
N PHE A 76 16.16 -6.70 5.96
CA PHE A 76 15.50 -6.41 7.24
C PHE A 76 15.95 -5.09 7.84
N GLU A 77 17.17 -4.63 7.54
CA GLU A 77 17.87 -3.50 8.18
C GLU A 77 17.86 -2.24 7.29
N GLY A 78 17.02 -2.19 6.26
CA GLY A 78 17.06 -1.11 5.28
C GLY A 78 18.38 -1.07 4.50
N VAL A 79 18.65 0.05 3.83
CA VAL A 79 19.91 0.31 3.12
C VAL A 79 20.83 1.18 3.96
N ARG A 80 22.15 1.05 3.77
CA ARG A 80 23.15 1.84 4.48
C ARG A 80 23.57 3.10 3.72
N SER A 81 23.49 3.04 2.39
CA SER A 81 23.86 4.14 1.50
C SER A 81 23.20 3.98 0.14
N VAL A 82 23.34 4.96 -0.73
CA VAL A 82 22.90 4.87 -2.15
C VAL A 82 23.68 3.81 -2.95
N ASN A 83 24.82 3.35 -2.44
CA ASN A 83 25.64 2.31 -3.05
C ASN A 83 25.46 0.94 -2.39
N ASP A 84 24.48 0.78 -1.50
CA ASP A 84 24.22 -0.51 -0.85
C ASP A 84 23.82 -1.56 -1.90
N PRO A 85 24.46 -2.76 -1.91
CA PRO A 85 24.09 -3.83 -2.83
C PRO A 85 22.62 -4.25 -2.79
N LEU A 86 21.91 -3.98 -1.69
CA LEU A 86 20.48 -4.26 -1.56
C LEU A 86 19.63 -3.53 -2.59
N TRP A 87 20.07 -2.37 -3.10
CA TRP A 87 19.39 -1.70 -4.21
C TRP A 87 19.31 -2.60 -5.44
N MET A 88 20.38 -3.32 -5.75
CA MET A 88 20.41 -4.24 -6.89
C MET A 88 19.59 -5.50 -6.62
N THR A 89 19.75 -6.11 -5.45
CA THR A 89 19.20 -7.44 -5.16
C THR A 89 17.75 -7.41 -4.68
N ASN A 90 17.25 -6.26 -4.18
CA ASN A 90 15.87 -6.09 -3.77
C ASN A 90 15.03 -5.33 -4.80
N TYR A 91 15.63 -4.52 -5.64
CA TYR A 91 14.89 -3.60 -6.52
C TYR A 91 15.31 -3.67 -7.97
N GLU A 92 16.52 -3.18 -8.34
CA GLU A 92 16.88 -2.95 -9.74
C GLU A 92 16.88 -4.23 -10.60
N LEU A 93 17.47 -5.32 -10.11
CA LEU A 93 17.56 -6.58 -10.83
C LEU A 93 16.29 -7.44 -10.69
N ILE A 94 15.45 -7.14 -9.72
CA ILE A 94 14.20 -7.88 -9.51
C ILE A 94 13.09 -7.33 -10.41
N TYR A 95 12.87 -6.02 -10.38
CA TYR A 95 11.82 -5.33 -11.15
C TYR A 95 12.40 -4.81 -12.46
N SER A 96 13.08 -5.69 -13.21
CA SER A 96 13.87 -5.34 -14.41
C SER A 96 13.14 -5.58 -15.74
N HIS A 97 11.86 -6.00 -15.68
CA HIS A 97 11.04 -6.11 -16.90
C HIS A 97 10.95 -4.74 -17.60
N PRO A 98 11.04 -4.67 -18.94
CA PRO A 98 10.99 -3.39 -19.68
C PRO A 98 9.79 -2.53 -19.32
N GLU A 99 8.61 -3.12 -19.15
CA GLU A 99 7.37 -2.43 -18.79
C GLU A 99 7.34 -1.87 -17.35
N LEU A 100 8.30 -2.26 -16.51
CA LEU A 100 8.49 -1.72 -15.16
C LEU A 100 9.56 -0.62 -15.08
N MET A 101 10.11 -0.18 -16.25
CA MET A 101 11.05 0.96 -16.34
C MET A 101 10.32 2.31 -16.25
N ILE A 102 9.23 2.37 -15.54
CA ILE A 102 8.37 3.52 -15.22
C ILE A 102 8.76 4.13 -13.87
N ASP A 103 8.13 5.26 -13.50
CA ASP A 103 8.36 5.90 -12.20
C ASP A 103 7.87 5.01 -11.04
N TRP A 104 8.69 4.89 -10.01
CA TRP A 104 8.33 4.31 -8.72
C TRP A 104 8.28 5.44 -7.69
N PHE A 105 7.12 5.61 -7.07
CA PHE A 105 6.90 6.59 -5.99
C PHE A 105 6.85 5.88 -4.65
N PRO A 106 7.97 5.76 -3.94
CA PRO A 106 8.03 5.06 -2.66
C PRO A 106 7.66 5.96 -1.48
N LEU A 107 7.35 5.32 -0.36
CA LEU A 107 7.37 5.90 0.97
C LEU A 107 8.22 5.03 1.91
N LEU A 108 8.55 5.57 3.09
CA LEU A 108 9.36 4.85 4.08
C LEU A 108 8.49 3.88 4.89
N GLY A 109 8.93 2.62 4.97
CA GLY A 109 8.43 1.67 5.93
C GLY A 109 9.29 1.61 7.20
N ASN A 110 8.92 0.75 8.13
CA ASN A 110 9.68 0.63 9.37
C ASN A 110 11.05 -0.05 9.16
N HIS A 111 11.22 -0.84 8.11
CA HIS A 111 12.51 -1.44 7.79
C HIS A 111 13.48 -0.43 7.18
N GLU A 112 13.04 0.54 6.38
CA GLU A 112 13.88 1.66 5.95
C GLU A 112 14.40 2.47 7.15
N TYR A 113 13.60 2.60 8.22
CA TYR A 113 14.00 3.30 9.45
C TYR A 113 15.02 2.56 10.31
N ARG A 114 15.30 1.29 10.02
CA ARG A 114 16.43 0.56 10.64
C ARG A 114 17.75 0.87 9.96
N GLY A 115 17.71 1.34 8.72
CA GLY A 115 18.87 1.72 7.93
C GLY A 115 19.06 3.24 7.86
N ASN A 116 19.56 3.69 6.74
CA ASN A 116 19.75 5.09 6.43
C ASN A 116 18.58 5.61 5.58
N THR A 117 17.61 6.25 6.23
CA THR A 117 16.43 6.80 5.54
C THR A 117 16.79 7.89 4.53
N GLN A 118 17.87 8.67 4.79
CA GLN A 118 18.31 9.69 3.83
C GLN A 118 18.83 9.05 2.53
N ALA A 119 19.49 7.90 2.62
CA ALA A 119 19.93 7.18 1.42
C ALA A 119 18.74 6.70 0.56
N VAL A 120 17.58 6.46 1.16
CA VAL A 120 16.37 6.11 0.42
C VAL A 120 15.85 7.29 -0.42
N LEU A 121 15.91 8.51 0.14
CA LEU A 121 15.57 9.73 -0.58
C LEU A 121 16.61 10.03 -1.67
N ASP A 122 17.89 9.99 -1.30
CA ASP A 122 19.02 10.34 -2.18
C ASP A 122 19.15 9.39 -3.37
N TYR A 123 18.60 8.16 -3.29
CA TYR A 123 18.60 7.22 -4.39
C TYR A 123 17.83 7.74 -5.62
N SER A 124 16.96 8.72 -5.45
CA SER A 124 16.32 9.46 -6.54
C SER A 124 17.33 10.18 -7.46
N ASN A 125 18.56 10.43 -6.99
CA ASN A 125 19.63 10.98 -7.81
C ASN A 125 20.46 9.90 -8.54
N ILE A 126 20.22 8.62 -8.25
CA ILE A 126 20.94 7.46 -8.81
C ILE A 126 20.07 6.72 -9.82
N SER A 127 18.86 6.31 -9.41
CA SER A 127 17.93 5.60 -10.28
C SER A 127 16.87 6.55 -10.84
N ARG A 128 16.79 6.63 -12.17
CA ARG A 128 15.80 7.48 -12.85
C ARG A 128 14.34 7.07 -12.57
N ARG A 129 14.12 5.80 -12.16
CA ARG A 129 12.79 5.28 -11.83
C ARG A 129 12.38 5.57 -10.40
N TRP A 130 13.33 5.83 -9.49
CA TRP A 130 13.05 6.05 -8.07
C TRP A 130 12.78 7.53 -7.83
N THR A 131 11.53 7.88 -7.55
CA THR A 131 11.10 9.27 -7.38
C THR A 131 10.57 9.49 -5.97
N MET A 132 11.44 9.93 -5.06
CA MET A 132 11.12 10.23 -3.67
C MET A 132 11.62 11.64 -3.30
N PRO A 133 10.84 12.69 -3.58
CA PRO A 133 11.31 14.08 -3.42
C PRO A 133 11.44 14.52 -1.95
N ALA A 134 10.74 13.85 -1.03
CA ALA A 134 10.76 14.13 0.41
C ALA A 134 10.27 12.91 1.19
N ARG A 135 10.37 12.93 2.53
CA ARG A 135 9.84 11.86 3.40
C ARG A 135 8.32 11.72 3.29
N TYR A 136 7.63 12.83 3.08
CA TYR A 136 6.21 12.88 2.79
C TYR A 136 5.98 13.93 1.70
N TYR A 137 5.09 13.63 0.79
CA TYR A 137 4.85 14.46 -0.39
C TYR A 137 3.48 14.16 -1.01
N THR A 138 3.07 14.99 -1.96
CA THR A 138 1.84 14.79 -2.73
C THR A 138 2.08 15.05 -4.20
N LYS A 139 1.36 14.32 -5.05
CA LYS A 139 1.34 14.52 -6.49
C LYS A 139 -0.08 14.42 -7.00
N VAL A 140 -0.43 15.26 -7.96
CA VAL A 140 -1.66 15.18 -8.73
C VAL A 140 -1.32 14.61 -10.09
N PHE A 141 -2.07 13.61 -10.51
CA PHE A 141 -2.03 13.08 -11.86
C PHE A 141 -3.30 13.51 -12.58
N GLU A 142 -3.17 13.77 -13.87
CA GLU A 142 -4.28 14.15 -14.73
C GLU A 142 -4.25 13.30 -16.01
N ASP A 143 -5.35 12.63 -16.31
CA ASP A 143 -5.53 11.87 -17.56
C ASP A 143 -6.95 12.06 -18.09
N LYS A 144 -7.07 12.43 -19.36
CA LYS A 144 -8.35 12.60 -20.06
C LYS A 144 -9.38 13.43 -19.28
N GLY A 145 -8.89 14.42 -18.52
CA GLY A 145 -9.67 15.32 -17.67
C GLY A 145 -10.15 14.71 -16.36
N MET A 146 -9.74 13.48 -15.99
CA MET A 146 -9.80 12.94 -14.64
C MET A 146 -8.58 13.45 -13.86
N THR A 147 -8.77 13.73 -12.58
CA THR A 147 -7.70 14.11 -11.66
C THR A 147 -7.66 13.18 -10.45
N ILE A 148 -6.46 12.75 -10.06
CA ILE A 148 -6.24 11.95 -8.87
C ILE A 148 -5.08 12.52 -8.06
N ARG A 149 -5.33 12.80 -6.78
CA ARG A 149 -4.29 13.16 -5.83
C ARG A 149 -3.85 11.94 -5.05
N VAL A 150 -2.56 11.70 -5.01
CA VAL A 150 -1.95 10.76 -4.07
C VAL A 150 -1.13 11.56 -3.05
N VAL A 151 -1.26 11.19 -1.77
CA VAL A 151 -0.53 11.78 -0.65
C VAL A 151 0.28 10.67 0.01
N TRP A 152 1.60 10.74 -0.09
CA TRP A 152 2.54 9.81 0.54
C TRP A 152 2.87 10.30 1.93
N VAL A 153 2.68 9.44 2.94
CA VAL A 153 2.81 9.78 4.36
C VAL A 153 3.91 8.97 5.00
N ASP A 154 4.82 9.63 5.68
CA ASP A 154 5.84 9.00 6.51
C ASP A 154 5.24 8.64 7.88
N THR A 155 4.85 7.39 8.04
CA THR A 155 4.05 6.92 9.18
C THR A 155 4.88 6.46 10.37
N ALA A 156 6.14 6.05 10.20
CA ALA A 156 6.97 5.59 11.31
C ALA A 156 7.14 6.64 12.43
N PRO A 157 7.35 7.93 12.13
CA PRO A 157 7.39 8.96 13.17
C PRO A 157 6.08 9.19 13.91
N MET A 158 4.95 8.74 13.35
CA MET A 158 3.64 8.85 14.00
C MET A 158 3.39 7.76 15.05
N ILE A 159 4.27 6.78 15.18
CA ILE A 159 4.09 5.59 16.03
C ILE A 159 5.09 5.64 17.18
N ASP A 160 4.58 5.66 18.42
CA ASP A 160 5.41 5.81 19.62
C ASP A 160 6.42 4.70 19.78
N LYS A 161 6.10 3.47 19.39
CA LYS A 161 7.03 2.35 19.37
C LYS A 161 8.31 2.70 18.62
N TYR A 162 8.21 3.16 17.38
CA TYR A 162 9.38 3.49 16.54
C TYR A 162 10.15 4.72 17.05
N ARG A 163 9.45 5.66 17.66
CA ARG A 163 10.08 6.84 18.29
C ARG A 163 10.85 6.50 19.56
N ASN A 164 10.40 5.49 20.28
CA ASN A 164 10.97 5.09 21.58
C ASN A 164 12.14 4.10 21.43
N GLU A 165 12.08 3.22 20.44
CA GLU A 165 13.12 2.23 20.14
C GLU A 165 14.26 2.83 19.29
N LYS A 166 14.96 3.83 19.84
CA LYS A 166 15.96 4.66 19.14
C LYS A 166 17.16 3.89 18.61
N GLU A 167 17.51 2.78 19.23
CA GLU A 167 18.61 1.91 18.76
C GLU A 167 18.23 1.21 17.44
N THR A 168 16.96 0.83 17.32
CA THR A 168 16.45 0.13 16.14
C THR A 168 15.97 1.11 15.05
N TYR A 169 15.42 2.27 15.45
CA TYR A 169 14.83 3.26 14.55
C TYR A 169 15.37 4.68 14.84
N PRO A 170 16.66 4.92 14.58
CA PRO A 170 17.36 6.12 15.07
C PRO A 170 16.76 7.44 14.56
N ASP A 171 16.22 7.46 13.35
CA ASP A 171 15.67 8.66 12.73
C ASP A 171 14.22 8.96 13.12
N ALA A 172 13.44 7.99 13.63
CA ALA A 172 12.01 8.16 13.82
C ALA A 172 11.67 9.23 14.87
N CYS A 173 12.47 9.32 15.96
CA CYS A 173 12.25 10.33 16.99
C CYS A 173 12.72 11.75 16.59
N GLN A 174 13.49 11.86 15.51
CA GLN A 174 14.01 13.15 15.03
C GLN A 174 13.02 13.87 14.11
N GLN A 175 12.00 13.15 13.63
CA GLN A 175 11.00 13.73 12.72
C GLN A 175 9.86 14.39 13.50
N ASP A 176 9.43 15.57 13.05
CA ASP A 176 8.26 16.25 13.59
C ASP A 176 6.98 15.75 12.91
N TYR A 177 6.40 14.68 13.46
CA TYR A 177 5.15 14.14 12.93
C TYR A 177 3.96 15.10 13.09
N LYS A 178 4.00 16.04 14.05
CA LYS A 178 2.92 17.02 14.22
C LYS A 178 2.91 18.04 13.09
N GLN A 179 4.09 18.47 12.65
CA GLN A 179 4.24 19.29 11.45
C GLN A 179 3.72 18.55 10.22
N GLN A 180 4.04 17.26 10.09
CA GLN A 180 3.51 16.44 9.00
C GLN A 180 1.99 16.32 9.03
N LEU A 181 1.38 16.09 10.21
CA LEU A 181 -0.08 16.04 10.34
C LEU A 181 -0.74 17.35 9.93
N ALA A 182 -0.17 18.50 10.31
CA ALA A 182 -0.66 19.82 9.90
C ALA A 182 -0.52 20.02 8.37
N TRP A 183 0.57 19.53 7.78
CA TRP A 183 0.76 19.54 6.33
C TRP A 183 -0.27 18.66 5.62
N ILE A 184 -0.52 17.43 6.09
CA ILE A 184 -1.55 16.53 5.53
C ILE A 184 -2.92 17.22 5.54
N ASP A 185 -3.31 17.82 6.68
CA ASP A 185 -4.59 18.54 6.83
C ASP A 185 -4.68 19.69 5.81
N SER A 186 -3.61 20.45 5.63
CA SER A 186 -3.54 21.55 4.64
C SER A 186 -3.66 21.05 3.21
N VAL A 187 -2.95 19.97 2.84
CA VAL A 187 -3.00 19.36 1.50
C VAL A 187 -4.41 18.86 1.18
N LEU A 188 -5.03 18.16 2.14
CA LEU A 188 -6.38 17.62 1.97
C LEU A 188 -7.45 18.72 1.96
N THR A 189 -7.27 19.82 2.71
CA THR A 189 -8.16 20.99 2.65
C THR A 189 -8.14 21.63 1.25
N ALA A 190 -6.98 21.66 0.61
CA ALA A 190 -6.83 22.23 -0.73
C ALA A 190 -7.24 21.28 -1.86
N ALA A 191 -7.45 20.00 -1.57
CA ALA A 191 -7.77 18.98 -2.58
C ALA A 191 -9.13 19.23 -3.25
N LYS A 192 -9.15 19.14 -4.57
CA LYS A 192 -10.35 19.30 -5.43
C LYS A 192 -10.40 18.24 -6.53
N GLU A 193 -9.49 17.30 -6.45
CA GLU A 193 -9.33 16.25 -7.44
C GLU A 193 -10.56 15.32 -7.42
N ASP A 194 -10.77 14.62 -8.52
CA ASP A 194 -11.84 13.63 -8.62
C ASP A 194 -11.65 12.52 -7.58
N TRP A 195 -10.41 12.11 -7.37
CA TRP A 195 -10.06 11.05 -6.42
C TRP A 195 -8.92 11.48 -5.52
N VAL A 196 -8.98 11.07 -4.24
CA VAL A 196 -7.96 11.36 -3.25
C VAL A 196 -7.55 10.05 -2.54
N ILE A 197 -6.29 9.66 -2.71
CA ILE A 197 -5.70 8.49 -2.07
C ILE A 197 -4.61 8.97 -1.10
N VAL A 198 -4.62 8.42 0.12
CA VAL A 198 -3.52 8.58 1.07
C VAL A 198 -2.81 7.25 1.22
N ALA A 199 -1.50 7.24 1.07
CA ALA A 199 -0.66 6.06 1.18
C ALA A 199 0.28 6.18 2.38
N GLY A 200 0.33 5.13 3.20
CA GLY A 200 1.24 4.99 4.33
C GLY A 200 1.78 3.57 4.42
N HIS A 201 2.60 3.25 5.44
CA HIS A 201 3.12 1.89 5.57
C HIS A 201 2.32 1.04 6.57
N PRO A 202 2.22 1.34 7.88
CA PRO A 202 1.37 0.59 8.79
C PRO A 202 -0.13 0.86 8.56
N PRO A 203 -0.97 -0.15 8.83
CA PRO A 203 -2.42 -0.01 8.71
C PRO A 203 -3.01 0.84 9.85
N ILE A 204 -4.12 1.53 9.54
CA ILE A 204 -4.99 2.16 10.54
C ILE A 204 -5.95 1.12 11.12
N TYR A 205 -6.57 0.32 10.26
CA TYR A 205 -7.48 -0.76 10.62
C TYR A 205 -7.07 -2.03 9.87
N ALA A 206 -6.72 -3.06 10.62
CA ALA A 206 -6.40 -4.37 10.07
C ALA A 206 -6.34 -5.43 11.18
N GLU A 207 -6.54 -6.69 10.82
CA GLU A 207 -6.18 -7.84 11.64
C GLU A 207 -4.67 -8.09 11.55
N THR A 208 -4.05 -8.33 12.68
CA THR A 208 -2.67 -8.78 12.79
C THR A 208 -2.41 -9.31 14.20
N PRO A 209 -1.59 -10.37 14.36
CA PRO A 209 -1.20 -10.87 15.67
C PRO A 209 -0.26 -9.91 16.43
N LYS A 210 0.23 -8.85 15.78
CA LYS A 210 1.00 -7.80 16.44
C LYS A 210 0.14 -7.07 17.46
N ASP A 211 0.77 -6.55 18.49
CA ASP A 211 0.11 -5.68 19.46
C ASP A 211 -0.57 -4.48 18.77
N GLY A 212 -1.65 -4.01 19.36
CA GLY A 212 -2.47 -2.96 18.76
C GLY A 212 -1.91 -1.55 18.88
N SER A 213 -0.72 -1.33 19.47
CA SER A 213 -0.18 0.01 19.74
C SER A 213 0.02 0.83 18.47
N GLU A 214 0.60 0.24 17.43
CA GLU A 214 0.81 0.90 16.13
C GLU A 214 -0.52 1.39 15.54
N ARG A 215 -1.55 0.53 15.55
CA ARG A 215 -2.88 0.90 15.04
C ARG A 215 -3.55 1.98 15.89
N ARG A 216 -3.45 1.90 17.22
CA ARG A 216 -4.00 2.94 18.12
C ARG A 216 -3.37 4.31 17.87
N ASP A 217 -2.07 4.36 17.64
CA ASP A 217 -1.37 5.60 17.28
C ASP A 217 -1.86 6.15 15.95
N MET A 218 -1.98 5.32 14.92
CA MET A 218 -2.49 5.71 13.62
C MET A 218 -3.97 6.15 13.68
N GLN A 219 -4.82 5.43 14.42
CA GLN A 219 -6.22 5.77 14.65
C GLN A 219 -6.41 7.10 15.40
N SER A 220 -5.52 7.41 16.34
CA SER A 220 -5.63 8.65 17.11
C SER A 220 -5.03 9.87 16.40
N ARG A 221 -4.03 9.67 15.53
CA ARG A 221 -3.24 10.76 14.92
C ARG A 221 -3.65 11.05 13.48
N LEU A 222 -3.68 10.04 12.63
CA LEU A 222 -3.92 10.21 11.18
C LEU A 222 -5.40 10.07 10.81
N ASP A 223 -6.08 9.05 11.29
CA ASP A 223 -7.47 8.72 10.90
C ASP A 223 -8.45 9.89 11.04
N PRO A 224 -8.43 10.71 12.13
CA PRO A 224 -9.33 11.85 12.26
C PRO A 224 -9.19 12.88 11.14
N ILE A 225 -7.98 13.06 10.61
CA ILE A 225 -7.71 13.95 9.47
C ILE A 225 -8.30 13.36 8.19
N LEU A 226 -8.01 12.08 7.92
CA LEU A 226 -8.51 11.41 6.72
C LEU A 226 -10.04 11.42 6.66
N ARG A 227 -10.70 11.13 7.78
CA ARG A 227 -12.18 11.14 7.88
C ARG A 227 -12.77 12.53 7.68
N ARG A 228 -12.15 13.58 8.22
CA ARG A 228 -12.60 14.97 8.06
C ARG A 228 -12.66 15.36 6.59
N HIS A 229 -11.71 14.89 5.79
CA HIS A 229 -11.58 15.22 4.38
C HIS A 229 -12.22 14.19 3.44
N ASN A 230 -12.88 13.15 3.98
CA ASN A 230 -13.53 12.08 3.19
C ASN A 230 -12.60 11.51 2.10
N VAL A 231 -11.37 11.18 2.47
CA VAL A 231 -10.41 10.52 1.57
C VAL A 231 -11.04 9.25 0.99
N ASP A 232 -10.81 8.97 -0.28
CA ASP A 232 -11.41 7.81 -0.93
C ASP A 232 -10.83 6.50 -0.44
N MET A 233 -9.49 6.39 -0.37
CA MET A 233 -8.79 5.19 0.07
C MET A 233 -7.58 5.56 0.94
N TYR A 234 -7.35 4.77 1.99
CA TYR A 234 -6.06 4.67 2.66
C TYR A 234 -5.41 3.34 2.26
N ILE A 235 -4.25 3.41 1.61
CA ILE A 235 -3.54 2.22 1.12
C ILE A 235 -2.24 2.06 1.90
N CYS A 236 -1.98 0.84 2.40
CA CYS A 236 -0.79 0.54 3.21
C CYS A 236 -0.29 -0.89 2.98
N GLY A 237 0.83 -1.25 3.65
CA GLY A 237 1.43 -2.58 3.64
C GLY A 237 1.64 -3.17 5.04
N HIS A 238 2.90 -3.51 5.37
CA HIS A 238 3.39 -3.82 6.72
C HIS A 238 3.03 -5.20 7.28
N ILE A 239 1.83 -5.70 7.06
CA ILE A 239 1.36 -6.94 7.70
C ILE A 239 1.35 -8.16 6.78
N HIS A 240 1.71 -7.97 5.51
CA HIS A 240 1.96 -9.03 4.54
C HIS A 240 0.74 -9.92 4.22
N ASN A 241 -0.43 -9.34 4.15
CA ASN A 241 -1.65 -9.99 3.67
C ASN A 241 -2.60 -8.97 3.10
N PHE A 242 -3.52 -9.39 2.26
CA PHE A 242 -4.55 -8.51 1.75
C PHE A 242 -5.67 -8.33 2.77
N GLN A 243 -6.07 -7.08 3.00
CA GLN A 243 -7.29 -6.78 3.74
C GLN A 243 -7.98 -5.55 3.13
N HIS A 244 -9.30 -5.62 3.05
CA HIS A 244 -10.18 -4.50 2.83
C HIS A 244 -11.10 -4.37 4.03
N VAL A 245 -11.00 -3.25 4.72
CA VAL A 245 -11.78 -2.97 5.93
C VAL A 245 -12.59 -1.70 5.73
N ARG A 246 -13.86 -1.74 6.11
CA ARG A 246 -14.74 -0.59 6.25
C ARG A 246 -15.17 -0.46 7.69
N VAL A 247 -15.11 0.74 8.23
CA VAL A 247 -15.48 0.98 9.62
C VAL A 247 -16.71 1.89 9.74
N PRO A 248 -17.58 1.67 10.72
CA PRO A 248 -18.77 2.51 10.93
C PRO A 248 -18.43 4.00 11.01
N GLY A 249 -19.21 4.82 10.35
CA GLY A 249 -19.03 6.28 10.36
C GLY A 249 -17.83 6.79 9.54
N SER A 250 -17.25 5.94 8.68
CA SER A 250 -16.23 6.32 7.68
C SER A 250 -16.66 5.91 6.28
N ASN A 251 -16.40 6.78 5.31
CA ASN A 251 -16.57 6.47 3.89
C ASN A 251 -15.26 6.00 3.24
N ILE A 252 -14.19 5.87 4.01
CA ILE A 252 -12.87 5.49 3.52
C ILE A 252 -12.80 3.97 3.35
N ASP A 253 -12.28 3.51 2.22
CA ASP A 253 -11.84 2.14 2.06
C ASP A 253 -10.42 2.00 2.61
N TYR A 254 -10.26 1.26 3.72
CA TYR A 254 -8.94 0.97 4.30
C TYR A 254 -8.38 -0.30 3.68
N ILE A 255 -7.33 -0.14 2.90
CA ILE A 255 -6.71 -1.19 2.11
C ILE A 255 -5.34 -1.52 2.70
N THR A 256 -5.17 -2.75 3.14
CA THR A 256 -3.85 -3.32 3.35
C THR A 256 -3.50 -4.14 2.13
N ASN A 257 -2.50 -3.67 1.38
CA ASN A 257 -1.93 -4.43 0.29
C ASN A 257 -1.00 -5.51 0.86
N THR A 258 -0.95 -6.67 0.21
CA THR A 258 -0.10 -7.77 0.66
C THR A 258 1.37 -7.52 0.36
N SER A 259 2.24 -8.41 0.83
CA SER A 259 3.65 -8.40 0.45
C SER A 259 3.86 -8.90 -0.98
N GLY A 260 4.70 -8.20 -1.72
CA GLY A 260 5.23 -8.67 -3.01
C GLY A 260 6.31 -9.75 -2.87
N SER A 261 6.40 -10.42 -1.72
CA SER A 261 7.38 -11.49 -1.47
C SER A 261 6.87 -12.55 -0.49
N LEU A 262 6.86 -12.27 0.81
CA LEU A 262 6.50 -13.21 1.87
C LEU A 262 5.19 -12.81 2.53
N SER A 263 4.15 -13.62 2.36
CA SER A 263 2.83 -13.38 2.96
C SER A 263 2.65 -14.01 4.34
N ARG A 264 1.57 -13.62 5.03
CA ARG A 264 1.20 -14.08 6.37
C ARG A 264 -0.29 -14.40 6.45
N LYS A 265 -0.64 -15.32 7.36
CA LYS A 265 -2.04 -15.65 7.66
C LYS A 265 -2.81 -14.43 8.15
N VAL A 266 -4.11 -14.43 7.90
CA VAL A 266 -5.06 -13.40 8.30
C VAL A 266 -6.39 -14.01 8.63
N ASN A 267 -7.12 -13.42 9.58
CA ASN A 267 -8.51 -13.75 9.90
C ASN A 267 -9.36 -12.47 9.76
N PRO A 268 -10.66 -12.59 9.49
CA PRO A 268 -11.53 -11.43 9.46
C PRO A 268 -11.72 -10.84 10.87
N ILE A 269 -11.85 -9.50 10.92
CA ILE A 269 -12.26 -8.71 12.08
C ILE A 269 -13.57 -7.98 11.77
N GLU A 270 -14.14 -7.29 12.74
CA GLU A 270 -15.29 -6.42 12.50
C GLU A 270 -14.96 -5.37 11.42
N GLY A 271 -15.84 -5.23 10.44
CA GLY A 271 -15.64 -4.35 9.29
C GLY A 271 -14.82 -4.95 8.14
N THR A 272 -14.30 -6.17 8.26
CA THR A 272 -13.62 -6.84 7.15
C THR A 272 -14.60 -7.12 6.01
N VAL A 273 -14.34 -6.51 4.86
CA VAL A 273 -15.04 -6.78 3.60
C VAL A 273 -14.39 -7.96 2.88
N PHE A 274 -13.05 -8.01 2.91
CA PHE A 274 -12.25 -9.07 2.31
C PHE A 274 -10.93 -9.22 3.05
N CYS A 275 -10.39 -10.44 3.11
CA CYS A 275 -9.02 -10.71 3.50
C CYS A 275 -8.49 -11.98 2.84
N SER A 276 -7.17 -11.99 2.56
CA SER A 276 -6.48 -13.15 1.96
C SER A 276 -5.02 -13.20 2.40
N PRO A 277 -4.48 -14.40 2.69
CA PRO A 277 -3.06 -14.58 3.01
C PRO A 277 -2.16 -14.68 1.77
N GLU A 278 -2.71 -14.55 0.55
CA GLU A 278 -1.92 -14.70 -0.67
C GLU A 278 -0.94 -13.53 -0.87
N PRO A 279 0.31 -13.79 -1.32
CA PRO A 279 1.23 -12.76 -1.76
C PRO A 279 0.85 -12.24 -3.14
N GLY A 280 1.26 -11.00 -3.47
CA GLY A 280 0.92 -10.40 -4.74
C GLY A 280 1.10 -8.89 -4.77
N PHE A 281 0.22 -8.20 -5.50
CA PHE A 281 0.19 -6.75 -5.63
C PHE A 281 -1.22 -6.27 -5.96
N SER A 282 -1.43 -4.96 -6.05
CA SER A 282 -2.73 -4.44 -6.48
C SER A 282 -2.59 -3.58 -7.73
N ILE A 283 -3.67 -3.52 -8.51
CA ILE A 283 -3.82 -2.62 -9.66
C ILE A 283 -4.91 -1.62 -9.34
N VAL A 284 -4.59 -0.34 -9.39
CA VAL A 284 -5.58 0.74 -9.30
C VAL A 284 -5.87 1.27 -10.69
N SER A 285 -7.14 1.45 -10.99
CA SER A 285 -7.64 1.97 -12.25
C SER A 285 -8.64 3.08 -11.99
N ALA A 286 -8.45 4.25 -12.59
CA ALA A 286 -9.31 5.40 -12.38
C ALA A 286 -9.78 6.03 -13.69
N ASP A 287 -11.03 6.48 -13.69
CA ASP A 287 -11.60 7.42 -14.62
C ASP A 287 -12.45 8.46 -13.87
N LYS A 288 -13.13 9.38 -14.55
CA LYS A 288 -13.96 10.40 -13.88
C LYS A 288 -15.09 9.85 -13.02
N LYS A 289 -15.55 8.64 -13.28
CA LYS A 289 -16.75 8.05 -12.66
C LYS A 289 -16.41 6.94 -11.68
N THR A 290 -15.28 6.26 -11.89
CA THR A 290 -14.93 5.07 -11.14
C THR A 290 -13.47 5.10 -10.70
N LEU A 291 -13.25 4.65 -9.46
CA LEU A 291 -11.93 4.30 -8.91
C LEU A 291 -12.01 2.85 -8.47
N GLU A 292 -11.20 2.00 -9.06
CA GLU A 292 -11.17 0.57 -8.76
C GLU A 292 -9.78 0.15 -8.28
N LEU A 293 -9.73 -0.70 -7.27
CA LEU A 293 -8.51 -1.38 -6.82
C LEU A 293 -8.74 -2.89 -6.89
N ARG A 294 -7.92 -3.60 -7.66
CA ARG A 294 -7.94 -5.05 -7.80
C ARG A 294 -6.77 -5.67 -7.07
N MET A 295 -7.03 -6.55 -6.12
CA MET A 295 -6.02 -7.35 -5.41
C MET A 295 -5.67 -8.57 -6.25
N ILE A 296 -4.40 -8.67 -6.64
CA ILE A 296 -3.88 -9.70 -7.57
C ILE A 296 -2.95 -10.64 -6.81
N ASP A 297 -3.22 -11.94 -6.87
CA ASP A 297 -2.32 -12.94 -6.31
C ASP A 297 -1.12 -13.23 -7.21
N LYS A 298 -0.19 -14.03 -6.73
CA LYS A 298 1.02 -14.44 -7.47
C LYS A 298 0.76 -15.29 -8.72
N GLN A 299 -0.46 -15.76 -8.95
CA GLN A 299 -0.90 -16.47 -10.15
C GLN A 299 -1.58 -15.55 -11.17
N GLY A 300 -1.80 -14.26 -10.83
CA GLY A 300 -2.51 -13.31 -11.67
C GLY A 300 -4.03 -13.35 -11.52
N ASN A 301 -4.54 -14.01 -10.49
CA ASN A 301 -5.96 -14.03 -10.21
C ASN A 301 -6.40 -12.76 -9.48
N VAL A 302 -7.55 -12.19 -9.87
CA VAL A 302 -8.24 -11.16 -9.08
C VAL A 302 -8.92 -11.81 -7.90
N LEU A 303 -8.43 -11.54 -6.71
CA LEU A 303 -9.01 -12.05 -5.46
C LEU A 303 -10.17 -11.17 -4.99
N HIS A 304 -10.08 -9.89 -5.19
CA HIS A 304 -11.05 -8.91 -4.75
C HIS A 304 -10.95 -7.62 -5.55
N THR A 305 -12.10 -6.97 -5.74
CA THR A 305 -12.16 -5.63 -6.36
C THR A 305 -12.88 -4.67 -5.42
N VAL A 306 -12.23 -3.56 -5.12
CA VAL A 306 -12.84 -2.41 -4.43
C VAL A 306 -13.26 -1.42 -5.49
N THR A 307 -14.52 -1.00 -5.48
CA THR A 307 -15.05 -0.03 -6.45
C THR A 307 -15.68 1.14 -5.73
N ARG A 308 -15.30 2.34 -6.13
CA ARG A 308 -15.94 3.60 -5.77
C ARG A 308 -16.51 4.24 -7.03
N SER A 309 -17.69 4.83 -6.90
CA SER A 309 -18.39 5.51 -7.99
C SER A 309 -18.85 6.89 -7.56
N LYS A 310 -18.90 7.83 -8.51
CA LYS A 310 -19.45 9.18 -8.37
C LYS A 310 -20.71 9.32 -9.17
#